data_c37d262fbc9b8057f43d0341b1159589
#
_entry.id   c37d262fbc9b8057f43d0341b1159589
#
_cell.length_a   1.000
_cell.length_b   1.000
_cell.length_c   1.000
_cell.angle_alpha   90.00
_cell.angle_beta   90.00
_cell.angle_gamma   90.00
#
_symmetry.space_group_name_H-M   'P 1'
#
loop_
_entity.id
_entity.type
_entity.pdbx_description
1 polymer ?
#
loop_
_entity_poly.entity_id
_entity_poly.type
_entity_poly.pdbx_seq_one_letter_code
_entity_poly.pdbx_strand_id
1 'polypeptide(L)'
;SCTISPTQFVLAFASAPDYDNPSDADENNVYVVTVTVFDGTQNGATISYQVSVTNINDDVPQYSSSDLTPSINEGTNTVETVAITDPDNDDVNSCILGGADASDFYCLISSDQFVLAFSSAPDYESPSDADGNNVYLVTVTISDSFNTGATLSYQVSVADINDNTPSYSSSDTTPNVNEGTTTVETVTINNVDTGIDENACTLAGADAEDFTCTASA
;
A
#
# COMPACT_ATOMS: atom_id res chain seq x y z
N SER A 1 17.29 -26.91 33.53
CA SER A 1 17.41 -27.46 34.90
C SER A 1 17.20 -28.97 34.87
N CYS A 2 17.80 -29.67 35.83
CA CYS A 2 17.61 -31.10 35.99
C CYS A 2 17.27 -31.37 37.47
N THR A 3 16.12 -32.03 37.72
CA THR A 3 15.71 -32.46 39.07
C THR A 3 15.71 -33.96 39.13
N ILE A 4 16.18 -34.52 40.26
CA ILE A 4 16.39 -35.94 40.48
C ILE A 4 15.51 -36.41 41.61
N SER A 5 14.87 -37.59 41.45
CA SER A 5 14.27 -38.40 42.49
C SER A 5 14.94 -39.78 42.51
N PRO A 6 14.66 -40.65 43.51
CA PRO A 6 15.33 -41.96 43.57
C PRO A 6 15.21 -42.85 42.36
N THR A 7 14.21 -42.61 41.52
CA THR A 7 13.86 -43.51 40.37
C THR A 7 13.75 -42.79 39.02
N GLN A 8 13.87 -41.46 39.00
CA GLN A 8 13.73 -40.66 37.78
C GLN A 8 14.44 -39.35 37.86
N PHE A 9 14.79 -38.77 36.71
CA PHE A 9 15.13 -37.39 36.59
C PHE A 9 14.20 -36.69 35.59
N VAL A 10 14.03 -35.38 35.76
CA VAL A 10 13.33 -34.52 34.84
C VAL A 10 14.33 -33.52 34.26
N LEU A 11 14.51 -33.55 32.95
CA LEU A 11 15.22 -32.53 32.18
C LEU A 11 14.24 -31.49 31.70
N ALA A 12 14.50 -30.23 31.98
CA ALA A 12 13.67 -29.13 31.55
C ALA A 12 14.53 -27.91 31.19
N PHE A 13 14.04 -27.05 30.34
CA PHE A 13 14.63 -25.75 30.11
C PHE A 13 14.61 -24.91 31.39
N ALA A 14 15.59 -24.03 31.56
CA ALA A 14 15.63 -23.10 32.69
C ALA A 14 14.60 -21.98 32.57
N SER A 15 14.32 -21.58 31.33
CA SER A 15 13.21 -20.72 30.89
C SER A 15 12.63 -21.33 29.62
N ALA A 16 11.40 -21.02 29.27
CA ALA A 16 10.83 -21.45 28.01
C ALA A 16 11.71 -20.95 26.86
N PRO A 17 12.01 -21.81 25.86
CA PRO A 17 12.72 -21.38 24.68
C PRO A 17 11.79 -20.53 23.81
N ASP A 18 12.40 -19.63 23.03
CA ASP A 18 11.78 -18.78 22.03
C ASP A 18 12.42 -19.18 20.71
N TYR A 19 11.60 -19.51 19.70
CA TYR A 19 12.08 -20.00 18.41
C TYR A 19 12.69 -18.87 17.58
N ASP A 20 12.10 -17.69 17.64
CA ASP A 20 12.47 -16.53 16.83
C ASP A 20 13.67 -15.77 17.43
N ASN A 21 13.97 -16.07 18.71
CA ASN A 21 15.12 -15.54 19.41
C ASN A 21 15.88 -16.67 20.13
N PRO A 22 16.47 -17.63 19.39
CA PRO A 22 17.11 -18.81 19.95
C PRO A 22 18.31 -18.46 20.81
N SER A 23 18.47 -19.17 21.93
CA SER A 23 19.58 -19.00 22.89
C SER A 23 20.54 -20.19 22.91
N ASP A 24 20.41 -21.12 21.98
CA ASP A 24 21.37 -22.21 21.79
C ASP A 24 22.69 -21.70 21.19
N ALA A 25 23.74 -22.52 21.25
CA ALA A 25 25.10 -22.08 20.96
C ALA A 25 25.37 -21.66 19.51
N ASP A 26 24.61 -22.16 18.56
CA ASP A 26 24.72 -21.91 17.12
C ASP A 26 23.42 -21.35 16.50
N GLU A 27 22.48 -20.94 17.33
CA GLU A 27 21.22 -20.25 16.96
C GLU A 27 20.39 -21.02 15.91
N ASN A 28 20.42 -22.37 16.01
CA ASN A 28 19.71 -23.23 15.05
C ASN A 28 18.44 -23.90 15.63
N ASN A 29 18.03 -23.50 16.85
CA ASN A 29 16.89 -24.07 17.57
C ASN A 29 17.05 -25.54 17.95
N VAL A 30 18.29 -26.08 17.96
CA VAL A 30 18.60 -27.45 18.38
C VAL A 30 19.53 -27.42 19.58
N TYR A 31 18.98 -27.61 20.74
CA TYR A 31 19.69 -27.58 22.01
C TYR A 31 20.37 -28.93 22.28
N VAL A 32 21.65 -28.94 22.41
CA VAL A 32 22.45 -30.16 22.73
C VAL A 32 22.84 -30.15 24.19
N VAL A 33 22.39 -31.17 24.94
CA VAL A 33 22.70 -31.29 26.38
C VAL A 33 23.02 -32.72 26.75
N THR A 34 23.99 -32.89 27.62
CA THR A 34 24.35 -34.20 28.19
C THR A 34 23.93 -34.27 29.65
N VAL A 35 23.39 -35.38 30.04
CA VAL A 35 23.01 -35.67 31.44
C VAL A 35 23.79 -36.88 31.93
N THR A 36 24.48 -36.73 33.07
CA THR A 36 25.11 -37.82 33.80
C THR A 36 24.56 -37.84 35.23
N VAL A 37 24.01 -38.94 35.64
CA VAL A 37 23.48 -39.12 37.01
C VAL A 37 24.60 -39.60 37.91
N PHE A 38 24.69 -39.04 39.12
CA PHE A 38 25.71 -39.35 40.14
C PHE A 38 24.99 -39.85 41.42
N ASP A 39 25.43 -40.98 41.98
CA ASP A 39 24.80 -41.60 43.16
C ASP A 39 25.48 -41.19 44.49
N GLY A 40 26.44 -40.29 44.45
CA GLY A 40 27.21 -39.85 45.60
C GLY A 40 28.61 -40.49 45.68
N THR A 41 28.85 -41.55 44.91
CA THR A 41 30.11 -42.31 44.83
C THR A 41 30.62 -42.50 43.42
N GLN A 42 29.70 -42.74 42.47
CA GLN A 42 30.02 -43.07 41.07
C GLN A 42 29.10 -42.34 40.11
N ASN A 43 29.67 -41.99 38.93
CA ASN A 43 28.87 -41.52 37.79
C ASN A 43 28.22 -42.69 37.08
N GLY A 44 26.95 -42.50 36.72
CA GLY A 44 26.23 -43.36 35.79
C GLY A 44 26.61 -43.11 34.36
N ALA A 45 25.88 -43.72 33.42
CA ALA A 45 26.03 -43.47 32.01
C ALA A 45 25.62 -42.02 31.65
N THR A 46 26.32 -41.45 30.68
CA THR A 46 25.98 -40.14 30.11
C THR A 46 25.00 -40.33 28.97
N ILE A 47 23.95 -39.56 28.98
CA ILE A 47 22.95 -39.51 27.90
C ILE A 47 23.04 -38.16 27.24
N SER A 48 23.12 -38.12 25.89
CA SER A 48 23.06 -36.91 25.09
C SER A 48 21.68 -36.73 24.50
N TYR A 49 21.15 -35.55 24.66
CA TYR A 49 19.88 -35.10 24.05
C TYR A 49 20.14 -34.04 22.99
N GLN A 50 19.41 -34.12 21.91
CA GLN A 50 19.19 -33.04 20.94
C GLN A 50 17.73 -32.68 21.03
N VAL A 51 17.43 -31.49 21.52
CA VAL A 51 16.07 -31.00 21.72
C VAL A 51 15.80 -29.92 20.70
N SER A 52 14.97 -30.20 19.70
CA SER A 52 14.52 -29.21 18.72
C SER A 52 13.35 -28.42 19.27
N VAL A 53 13.40 -27.11 19.17
CA VAL A 53 12.27 -26.22 19.40
C VAL A 53 11.54 -26.07 18.08
N THR A 54 10.23 -26.11 18.10
CA THR A 54 9.37 -25.90 16.93
C THR A 54 8.74 -24.54 17.01
N ASN A 55 8.66 -23.86 15.88
CA ASN A 55 7.98 -22.58 15.76
C ASN A 55 6.49 -22.69 16.10
N ILE A 56 5.96 -21.65 16.70
CA ILE A 56 4.52 -21.38 16.85
C ILE A 56 4.30 -19.96 16.35
N ASN A 57 3.19 -19.70 15.69
CA ASN A 57 2.86 -18.35 15.22
C ASN A 57 2.38 -17.51 16.41
N ASP A 58 3.29 -16.73 17.02
CA ASP A 58 3.01 -15.84 18.16
C ASP A 58 3.53 -14.40 17.98
N ASP A 59 4.27 -14.12 16.92
CA ASP A 59 4.67 -12.79 16.53
C ASP A 59 3.63 -12.08 15.64
N VAL A 60 3.69 -10.76 15.58
CA VAL A 60 2.79 -9.92 14.78
C VAL A 60 3.47 -9.51 13.49
N PRO A 61 2.79 -9.54 12.32
CA PRO A 61 3.34 -9.01 11.08
C PRO A 61 3.78 -7.55 11.26
N GLN A 62 5.00 -7.22 10.84
CA GLN A 62 5.59 -5.90 10.92
C GLN A 62 5.65 -5.27 9.53
N TYR A 63 5.15 -4.06 9.39
CA TYR A 63 5.15 -3.27 8.16
C TYR A 63 5.01 -1.79 8.45
N SER A 64 5.53 -0.95 7.58
CA SER A 64 5.40 0.50 7.70
C SER A 64 5.41 1.15 6.33
N SER A 65 4.46 2.02 6.06
CA SER A 65 4.48 2.86 4.87
C SER A 65 5.48 4.01 5.05
N SER A 66 6.14 4.38 3.97
CA SER A 66 6.99 5.57 3.90
C SER A 66 6.20 6.84 3.63
N ASP A 67 5.00 6.73 3.07
CA ASP A 67 4.12 7.84 2.74
C ASP A 67 2.65 7.47 2.95
N LEU A 68 2.03 8.03 3.96
CA LEU A 68 0.60 7.86 4.25
C LEU A 68 -0.29 8.89 3.55
N THR A 69 0.31 9.83 2.80
CA THR A 69 -0.40 10.87 2.05
C THR A 69 0.05 10.94 0.58
N PRO A 70 0.09 9.80 -0.11
CA PRO A 70 0.59 9.76 -1.48
C PRO A 70 -0.31 10.57 -2.42
N SER A 71 0.33 11.22 -3.40
CA SER A 71 -0.34 11.81 -4.54
C SER A 71 -0.02 11.01 -5.79
N ILE A 72 -1.04 10.54 -6.48
CA ILE A 72 -0.90 9.77 -7.72
C ILE A 72 -1.65 10.48 -8.85
N ASN A 73 -1.17 10.33 -10.06
CA ASN A 73 -1.91 10.82 -11.22
C ASN A 73 -3.15 9.94 -11.46
N GLU A 74 -4.23 10.55 -11.89
CA GLU A 74 -5.36 9.80 -12.43
C GLU A 74 -4.90 8.83 -13.53
N GLY A 75 -5.72 7.83 -13.85
CA GLY A 75 -5.33 6.77 -14.76
C GLY A 75 -4.35 5.75 -14.17
N THR A 76 -3.82 5.98 -12.96
CA THR A 76 -2.87 5.08 -12.27
C THR A 76 -3.58 4.27 -11.18
N ASN A 77 -3.42 2.94 -11.21
CA ASN A 77 -4.05 2.08 -10.20
C ASN A 77 -3.22 1.90 -8.95
N THR A 78 -1.89 1.69 -9.07
CA THR A 78 -1.04 1.37 -7.91
C THR A 78 -0.80 2.60 -7.05
N VAL A 79 -1.10 2.47 -5.76
CA VAL A 79 -0.84 3.50 -4.76
C VAL A 79 0.53 3.27 -4.12
N GLU A 80 0.74 2.11 -3.52
CA GLU A 80 1.99 1.80 -2.84
C GLU A 80 2.25 0.28 -2.81
N THR A 81 3.53 -0.09 -2.72
CA THR A 81 3.98 -1.44 -2.38
C THR A 81 4.78 -1.37 -1.09
N VAL A 82 4.35 -2.09 -0.08
CA VAL A 82 4.91 -2.06 1.27
C VAL A 82 5.47 -3.42 1.63
N ALA A 83 6.73 -3.47 2.08
CA ALA A 83 7.34 -4.69 2.58
C ALA A 83 6.71 -5.11 3.91
N ILE A 84 6.55 -6.41 4.08
CA ILE A 84 6.11 -7.06 5.32
C ILE A 84 7.26 -7.92 5.82
N THR A 85 7.45 -7.95 7.13
CA THR A 85 8.34 -8.89 7.81
C THR A 85 7.57 -9.56 8.94
N ASP A 86 7.69 -10.88 9.02
CA ASP A 86 7.10 -11.68 10.07
C ASP A 86 8.15 -12.68 10.53
N PRO A 87 8.53 -12.70 11.83
CA PRO A 87 9.49 -13.66 12.33
C PRO A 87 9.02 -15.10 12.19
N ASP A 88 7.71 -15.35 12.32
CA ASP A 88 7.12 -16.67 12.19
C ASP A 88 7.17 -17.24 10.76
N ASN A 89 7.47 -16.39 9.79
CA ASN A 89 7.84 -16.68 8.39
C ASN A 89 6.82 -17.48 7.55
N ASP A 90 5.65 -17.81 8.07
CA ASP A 90 4.77 -18.76 7.39
C ASP A 90 3.43 -18.20 6.94
N ASP A 91 2.89 -17.10 7.50
CA ASP A 91 1.46 -16.91 7.35
C ASP A 91 0.95 -15.46 7.36
N VAL A 92 1.52 -14.58 6.58
CA VAL A 92 0.79 -13.34 6.27
C VAL A 92 -0.40 -13.70 5.37
N ASN A 93 -1.59 -13.79 5.94
CA ASN A 93 -2.74 -14.44 5.31
C ASN A 93 -3.81 -13.48 4.80
N SER A 94 -3.90 -12.28 5.34
CA SER A 94 -4.97 -11.37 4.97
C SER A 94 -4.57 -9.90 5.00
N CYS A 95 -5.12 -9.17 4.05
CA CYS A 95 -5.11 -7.72 4.01
C CYS A 95 -6.55 -7.24 4.14
N ILE A 96 -6.82 -6.49 5.19
CA ILE A 96 -8.15 -5.97 5.51
C ILE A 96 -8.16 -4.48 5.18
N LEU A 97 -9.08 -4.10 4.30
CA LEU A 97 -9.33 -2.69 3.97
C LEU A 97 -10.49 -2.13 4.78
N GLY A 98 -10.35 -0.88 5.21
CA GLY A 98 -11.38 -0.09 5.87
C GLY A 98 -11.25 1.38 5.47
N GLY A 99 -12.07 2.26 6.03
CA GLY A 99 -12.11 3.68 5.65
C GLY A 99 -13.32 4.00 4.79
N ALA A 100 -13.54 5.30 4.53
CA ALA A 100 -14.71 5.77 3.80
C ALA A 100 -14.74 5.24 2.36
N ASP A 101 -13.56 5.15 1.74
CA ASP A 101 -13.39 4.83 0.33
C ASP A 101 -12.79 3.44 0.10
N ALA A 102 -12.87 2.56 1.11
CA ALA A 102 -12.29 1.21 1.04
C ALA A 102 -12.79 0.37 -0.16
N SER A 103 -14.00 0.63 -0.64
CA SER A 103 -14.58 -0.08 -1.79
C SER A 103 -13.92 0.27 -3.13
N ASP A 104 -13.22 1.41 -3.20
CA ASP A 104 -12.51 1.84 -4.40
C ASP A 104 -11.13 1.17 -4.52
N PHE A 105 -10.70 0.44 -3.50
CA PHE A 105 -9.40 -0.18 -3.43
C PHE A 105 -9.46 -1.70 -3.39
N TYR A 106 -8.34 -2.30 -3.76
CA TYR A 106 -8.00 -3.67 -3.40
C TYR A 106 -6.58 -3.73 -2.84
N CYS A 107 -6.32 -4.79 -2.11
CA CYS A 107 -5.01 -5.09 -1.56
C CYS A 107 -4.57 -6.48 -2.04
N LEU A 108 -3.42 -6.55 -2.70
CA LEU A 108 -2.77 -7.81 -3.02
C LEU A 108 -1.72 -8.09 -1.97
N ILE A 109 -1.71 -9.31 -1.44
CA ILE A 109 -0.79 -9.72 -0.38
C ILE A 109 0.07 -10.89 -0.85
N SER A 110 1.33 -10.89 -0.45
CA SER A 110 2.28 -11.99 -0.50
C SER A 110 2.99 -12.12 0.85
N SER A 111 3.84 -13.13 1.02
CA SER A 111 4.57 -13.36 2.27
C SER A 111 5.47 -12.20 2.71
N ASP A 112 5.93 -11.38 1.77
CA ASP A 112 6.96 -10.35 1.98
C ASP A 112 6.50 -8.92 1.66
N GLN A 113 5.29 -8.75 1.11
CA GLN A 113 4.76 -7.43 0.77
C GLN A 113 3.25 -7.41 0.59
N PHE A 114 2.66 -6.22 0.69
CA PHE A 114 1.34 -5.93 0.13
C PHE A 114 1.40 -4.80 -0.90
N VAL A 115 0.44 -4.81 -1.81
CA VAL A 115 0.23 -3.74 -2.78
C VAL A 115 -1.16 -3.17 -2.57
N LEU A 116 -1.22 -1.88 -2.22
CA LEU A 116 -2.48 -1.12 -2.21
C LEU A 116 -2.69 -0.52 -3.59
N ALA A 117 -3.85 -0.75 -4.17
CA ALA A 117 -4.18 -0.22 -5.49
C ALA A 117 -5.68 0.08 -5.62
N PHE A 118 -6.03 0.98 -6.53
CA PHE A 118 -7.41 1.24 -6.92
C PHE A 118 -7.98 0.05 -7.70
N SER A 119 -9.23 -0.29 -7.45
CA SER A 119 -10.00 -1.32 -8.18
C SER A 119 -10.25 -0.94 -9.64
N SER A 120 -10.43 0.35 -9.88
CA SER A 120 -10.45 0.98 -11.21
C SER A 120 -9.55 2.21 -11.14
N ALA A 121 -8.86 2.51 -12.22
CA ALA A 121 -8.08 3.75 -12.27
C ALA A 121 -8.99 4.95 -11.96
N PRO A 122 -8.60 5.85 -11.06
CA PRO A 122 -9.37 7.03 -10.74
C PRO A 122 -9.36 8.01 -11.92
N ASP A 123 -10.43 8.79 -12.03
CA ASP A 123 -10.67 9.85 -12.99
C ASP A 123 -10.89 11.14 -12.17
N TYR A 124 -10.06 12.15 -12.38
CA TYR A 124 -10.07 13.37 -11.57
C TYR A 124 -11.35 14.19 -11.77
N GLU A 125 -11.88 14.22 -12.98
CA GLU A 125 -13.10 14.95 -13.35
C GLU A 125 -14.37 14.21 -12.90
N SER A 126 -14.25 12.91 -12.57
CA SER A 126 -15.35 12.06 -12.14
C SER A 126 -14.99 11.24 -10.90
N PRO A 127 -14.66 11.91 -9.78
CA PRO A 127 -14.20 11.24 -8.58
C PRO A 127 -15.24 10.29 -7.99
N SER A 128 -14.80 9.12 -7.55
CA SER A 128 -15.65 8.10 -6.91
C SER A 128 -15.55 8.09 -5.39
N ASP A 129 -14.67 8.93 -4.81
CA ASP A 129 -14.54 9.06 -3.36
C ASP A 129 -15.85 9.55 -2.70
N ALA A 130 -16.01 9.28 -1.42
CA ALA A 130 -17.27 9.48 -0.70
C ALA A 130 -17.77 10.94 -0.67
N ASP A 131 -16.88 11.92 -0.78
CA ASP A 131 -17.22 13.35 -0.75
C ASP A 131 -16.86 14.13 -2.03
N GLY A 132 -16.33 13.45 -3.05
CA GLY A 132 -16.07 14.01 -4.37
C GLY A 132 -14.94 15.03 -4.42
N ASN A 133 -13.96 14.90 -3.55
CA ASN A 133 -12.87 15.88 -3.42
C ASN A 133 -11.52 15.39 -3.96
N ASN A 134 -11.48 14.21 -4.60
CA ASN A 134 -10.28 13.55 -5.10
C ASN A 134 -9.26 13.17 -4.00
N VAL A 135 -9.72 13.03 -2.75
CA VAL A 135 -8.92 12.56 -1.62
C VAL A 135 -9.58 11.33 -1.00
N TYR A 136 -9.02 10.19 -1.25
CA TYR A 136 -9.54 8.88 -0.84
C TYR A 136 -8.98 8.47 0.51
N LEU A 137 -9.87 8.09 1.44
CA LEU A 137 -9.53 7.67 2.80
C LEU A 137 -9.63 6.15 2.91
N VAL A 138 -8.50 5.48 3.02
CA VAL A 138 -8.45 4.02 3.14
C VAL A 138 -7.52 3.60 4.28
N THR A 139 -7.89 2.56 5.00
CA THR A 139 -7.03 1.93 6.00
C THR A 139 -6.64 0.53 5.56
N VAL A 140 -5.40 0.14 5.86
CA VAL A 140 -4.84 -1.19 5.57
C VAL A 140 -4.42 -1.82 6.87
N THR A 141 -4.88 -3.04 7.12
CA THR A 141 -4.45 -3.85 8.26
C THR A 141 -4.07 -5.24 7.74
N ILE A 142 -2.85 -5.65 8.03
CA ILE A 142 -2.35 -6.98 7.68
C ILE A 142 -2.49 -7.88 8.90
N SER A 143 -2.90 -9.11 8.67
CA SER A 143 -3.04 -10.13 9.71
C SER A 143 -2.50 -11.46 9.20
N ASP A 144 -1.82 -12.18 10.07
CA ASP A 144 -1.61 -13.62 9.94
C ASP A 144 -2.84 -14.39 10.48
N SER A 145 -2.75 -15.69 10.66
CA SER A 145 -3.87 -16.50 11.17
C SER A 145 -4.23 -16.25 12.64
N PHE A 146 -3.33 -15.67 13.43
CA PHE A 146 -3.44 -15.55 14.89
C PHE A 146 -3.34 -14.10 15.36
N ASN A 147 -2.53 -13.29 14.69
CA ASN A 147 -2.16 -11.96 15.12
C ASN A 147 -2.53 -10.91 14.09
N THR A 148 -2.74 -9.69 14.54
CA THR A 148 -3.09 -8.56 13.69
C THR A 148 -2.07 -7.44 13.89
N GLY A 149 -1.43 -7.02 12.80
CA GLY A 149 -0.48 -5.92 12.79
C GLY A 149 -1.13 -4.55 12.96
N ALA A 150 -0.33 -3.50 12.91
CA ALA A 150 -0.79 -2.13 13.04
C ALA A 150 -1.65 -1.72 11.83
N THR A 151 -2.66 -0.88 12.06
CA THR A 151 -3.44 -0.29 10.96
C THR A 151 -2.72 0.94 10.41
N LEU A 152 -2.48 0.96 9.08
CA LEU A 152 -2.05 2.14 8.35
C LEU A 152 -3.27 2.91 7.84
N SER A 153 -3.24 4.23 7.95
CA SER A 153 -4.32 5.10 7.46
C SER A 153 -3.78 6.00 6.35
N TYR A 154 -4.28 5.80 5.15
CA TYR A 154 -3.88 6.54 3.96
C TYR A 154 -4.87 7.65 3.63
N GLN A 155 -4.34 8.77 3.18
CA GLN A 155 -5.05 9.81 2.44
C GLN A 155 -4.44 9.86 1.03
N VAL A 156 -5.07 9.26 0.07
CA VAL A 156 -4.59 9.17 -1.31
C VAL A 156 -5.19 10.31 -2.12
N SER A 157 -4.38 11.26 -2.53
CA SER A 157 -4.82 12.34 -3.42
C SER A 157 -4.65 11.93 -4.89
N VAL A 158 -5.66 12.16 -5.70
CA VAL A 158 -5.60 12.02 -7.15
C VAL A 158 -5.23 13.38 -7.76
N ALA A 159 -4.24 13.40 -8.61
CA ALA A 159 -3.78 14.58 -9.33
C ALA A 159 -4.31 14.54 -10.76
N ASP A 160 -4.79 15.68 -11.20
CA ASP A 160 -5.25 15.95 -12.57
C ASP A 160 -4.09 15.80 -13.58
N ILE A 161 -4.37 15.21 -14.72
CA ILE A 161 -3.53 15.22 -15.92
C ILE A 161 -4.35 15.77 -17.08
N ASN A 162 -3.70 16.44 -18.02
CA ASN A 162 -4.38 16.99 -19.20
C ASN A 162 -4.68 15.83 -20.18
N ASP A 163 -5.82 15.18 -20.01
CA ASP A 163 -6.26 14.08 -20.86
C ASP A 163 -7.63 14.34 -21.52
N ASN A 164 -8.30 15.42 -21.14
CA ASN A 164 -9.58 15.83 -21.71
C ASN A 164 -9.38 16.85 -22.84
N THR A 165 -10.14 16.70 -23.90
CA THR A 165 -10.11 17.66 -25.01
C THR A 165 -11.04 18.83 -24.73
N PRO A 166 -10.54 20.10 -24.83
CA PRO A 166 -11.39 21.25 -24.66
C PRO A 166 -12.53 21.27 -25.70
N SER A 167 -13.72 21.63 -25.25
CA SER A 167 -14.88 21.74 -26.08
C SER A 167 -15.38 23.19 -26.17
N TYR A 168 -15.94 23.53 -27.30
CA TYR A 168 -16.55 24.84 -27.51
C TYR A 168 -17.65 24.74 -28.57
N SER A 169 -18.58 25.66 -28.55
CA SER A 169 -19.61 25.76 -29.56
C SER A 169 -19.92 27.22 -29.89
N SER A 170 -19.89 27.56 -31.16
CA SER A 170 -20.40 28.83 -31.64
C SER A 170 -21.93 28.77 -31.76
N SER A 171 -22.61 29.85 -31.40
CA SER A 171 -24.04 30.01 -31.56
C SER A 171 -24.42 30.49 -32.96
N ASP A 172 -23.46 31.13 -33.67
CA ASP A 172 -23.67 31.66 -35.02
C ASP A 172 -22.43 31.46 -35.90
N THR A 173 -22.49 30.56 -36.85
CA THR A 173 -21.42 30.28 -37.82
C THR A 173 -21.50 31.15 -39.08
N THR A 174 -22.48 32.09 -39.15
CA THR A 174 -22.67 33.02 -40.25
C THR A 174 -22.91 34.45 -39.77
N PRO A 175 -22.04 34.93 -38.85
CA PRO A 175 -22.27 36.23 -38.23
C PRO A 175 -22.17 37.39 -39.23
N ASN A 176 -23.00 38.42 -38.99
CA ASN A 176 -22.93 39.68 -39.74
C ASN A 176 -22.28 40.74 -38.84
N VAL A 177 -21.21 41.33 -39.29
CA VAL A 177 -20.52 42.40 -38.58
C VAL A 177 -20.59 43.72 -39.36
N ASN A 178 -20.70 44.82 -38.65
CA ASN A 178 -20.68 46.15 -39.30
C ASN A 178 -19.24 46.53 -39.69
N GLU A 179 -19.06 47.31 -40.74
CA GLU A 179 -17.77 47.90 -41.08
C GLU A 179 -17.20 48.65 -39.86
N GLY A 180 -15.89 48.56 -39.66
CA GLY A 180 -15.22 49.14 -38.52
C GLY A 180 -15.28 48.30 -37.24
N THR A 181 -15.96 47.17 -37.24
CA THR A 181 -15.98 46.20 -36.12
C THR A 181 -14.87 45.17 -36.31
N THR A 182 -14.09 44.94 -35.27
CA THR A 182 -12.98 43.95 -35.28
C THR A 182 -13.36 42.63 -34.61
N THR A 183 -14.31 42.64 -33.66
CA THR A 183 -14.76 41.42 -32.96
C THR A 183 -15.87 40.76 -33.76
N VAL A 184 -15.67 39.52 -34.14
CA VAL A 184 -16.67 38.69 -34.82
C VAL A 184 -17.51 37.94 -33.81
N GLU A 185 -16.85 37.21 -32.91
CA GLU A 185 -17.55 36.40 -31.91
C GLU A 185 -16.64 36.24 -30.68
N THR A 186 -17.26 35.99 -29.53
CA THR A 186 -16.59 35.52 -28.33
C THR A 186 -17.24 34.19 -27.93
N VAL A 187 -16.45 33.13 -27.92
CA VAL A 187 -16.91 31.76 -27.65
C VAL A 187 -16.31 31.29 -26.31
N THR A 188 -17.16 30.72 -25.48
CA THR A 188 -16.71 30.08 -24.26
C THR A 188 -16.10 28.72 -24.57
N ILE A 189 -14.88 28.50 -24.09
CA ILE A 189 -14.20 27.21 -24.10
C ILE A 189 -14.54 26.51 -22.80
N ASN A 190 -14.92 25.25 -22.87
CA ASN A 190 -15.09 24.37 -21.73
C ASN A 190 -13.92 23.38 -21.73
N ASN A 191 -13.00 23.58 -20.80
CA ASN A 191 -11.91 22.67 -20.47
C ASN A 191 -12.13 22.19 -19.05
N VAL A 192 -12.13 20.88 -18.83
CA VAL A 192 -12.40 20.29 -17.52
C VAL A 192 -11.11 20.01 -16.73
N ASP A 193 -9.98 19.85 -17.44
CA ASP A 193 -8.68 19.70 -16.79
C ASP A 193 -8.32 20.99 -16.03
N THR A 194 -7.81 20.86 -14.82
CA THR A 194 -7.46 21.99 -13.96
C THR A 194 -5.96 22.25 -13.98
N GLY A 195 -5.58 23.54 -13.97
CA GLY A 195 -4.18 23.95 -13.81
C GLY A 195 -3.28 23.84 -15.04
N ILE A 196 -3.83 23.43 -16.20
CA ILE A 196 -3.12 23.33 -17.48
C ILE A 196 -3.85 24.13 -18.55
N ASP A 197 -3.97 25.44 -18.34
CA ASP A 197 -4.70 26.35 -19.24
C ASP A 197 -3.82 26.88 -20.37
N GLU A 198 -3.26 25.99 -21.18
CA GLU A 198 -2.63 26.38 -22.44
C GLU A 198 -3.65 26.27 -23.58
N ASN A 199 -4.81 26.93 -23.44
CA ASN A 199 -5.75 27.02 -24.53
C ASN A 199 -5.14 27.85 -25.65
N ALA A 200 -5.04 27.25 -26.82
CA ALA A 200 -4.56 27.92 -28.02
C ALA A 200 -5.59 27.73 -29.15
N CYS A 201 -5.75 28.72 -29.97
CA CYS A 201 -6.58 28.62 -31.16
C CYS A 201 -5.75 28.79 -32.42
N THR A 202 -6.04 27.97 -33.44
CA THR A 202 -5.41 28.04 -34.75
C THR A 202 -6.45 28.40 -35.80
N LEU A 203 -6.06 29.27 -36.72
CA LEU A 203 -6.91 29.65 -37.85
C LEU A 203 -6.48 28.91 -39.11
N ALA A 204 -7.47 28.53 -39.94
CA ALA A 204 -7.26 27.93 -41.24
C ALA A 204 -8.37 28.40 -42.20
N GLY A 205 -8.11 28.35 -43.49
CA GLY A 205 -9.03 28.83 -44.54
C GLY A 205 -8.38 29.82 -45.47
N ALA A 206 -9.03 30.18 -46.55
CA ALA A 206 -8.44 31.06 -47.57
C ALA A 206 -8.16 32.46 -47.06
N ASP A 207 -8.95 32.94 -46.09
CA ASP A 207 -8.89 34.30 -45.55
C ASP A 207 -8.42 34.31 -44.10
N ALA A 208 -7.72 33.25 -43.63
CA ALA A 208 -7.27 33.12 -42.24
C ALA A 208 -6.32 34.23 -41.77
N GLU A 209 -5.55 34.82 -42.70
CA GLU A 209 -4.62 35.90 -42.43
C GLU A 209 -5.31 37.24 -42.06
N ASP A 210 -6.60 37.38 -42.44
CA ASP A 210 -7.38 38.58 -42.09
C ASP A 210 -7.98 38.52 -40.67
N PHE A 211 -7.79 37.42 -39.96
CA PHE A 211 -8.37 37.18 -38.64
C PHE A 211 -7.27 37.02 -37.57
N THR A 212 -7.65 37.30 -36.34
CA THR A 212 -6.89 36.96 -35.17
C THR A 212 -7.74 36.14 -34.21
N CYS A 213 -7.18 35.09 -33.62
CA CYS A 213 -7.81 34.30 -32.59
C CYS A 213 -6.89 34.35 -31.33
N THR A 214 -7.47 34.71 -30.19
CA THR A 214 -6.78 34.72 -28.91
C THR A 214 -7.61 33.90 -27.92
N ALA A 215 -7.00 32.88 -27.30
CA ALA A 215 -7.57 32.23 -26.15
C ALA A 215 -7.12 32.96 -24.89
N SER A 216 -8.01 33.13 -23.94
CA SER A 216 -7.71 33.63 -22.59
C SER A 216 -8.10 32.58 -21.57
N ALA A 217 -7.23 32.45 -20.58
CA ALA A 217 -7.48 31.59 -19.40
C ALA A 217 -8.63 32.15 -18.57
#